data_2ae196ec62bcdb3014e02d06fa7cb129
#
_entry.id   2ae196ec62bcdb3014e02d06fa7cb129
#
_cell.length_a   1.000
_cell.length_b   1.000
_cell.length_c   1.000
_cell.angle_alpha   90.00
_cell.angle_beta   90.00
_cell.angle_gamma   90.00
#
_symmetry.space_group_name_H-M   'P 1'
#
loop_
_entity.id
_entity.type
_entity.pdbx_description
1 polymer ?
#
loop_
_entity_poly.entity_id
_entity_poly.type
_entity_poly.pdbx_seq_one_letter_code
_entity_poly.pdbx_strand_id
1 'polypeptide(L)'
;MKDYVIEPLRGIEYVYSNNTKLIKEVLSNRIPLDRKYHELTVGKGMVIKVALCHLTVNDFRFELIDALILDAIASLYENGYFNFTTDMIARVMYQNIHHRITSKNLQTIQERMDLLLKLEIRINIDHELNSKRNPPRDDRLLNKSYNHFLPIKEVNAVFAVNSKEAKGYHFNRSPLWWEYAKYKKQIIKCRFGLYQIEDKSTTIEALLIMRYIHNRIELMKNKNNHIYNDKISLYRITSDLEEHGILPAGGIDKAKFKNWNDKHKKILNLIETFLGKLKNTSDKDMRIKGYQYYNIHGNEGYRIDVPKKSNKYYFKKKEN
;
A
#
# COMPACT_ATOMS: atom_id res chain seq x y z
N MET A 1 0.17 -34.89 8.56
CA MET A 1 0.63 -33.48 8.32
C MET A 1 -0.55 -32.75 7.70
N LYS A 2 -0.95 -31.57 8.18
CA LYS A 2 -1.96 -30.79 7.44
C LYS A 2 -1.26 -30.22 6.21
N ASP A 3 -1.64 -30.70 5.04
CA ASP A 3 -1.11 -30.17 3.78
C ASP A 3 -1.69 -28.77 3.56
N TYR A 4 -0.81 -27.78 3.47
CA TYR A 4 -1.20 -26.43 3.12
C TYR A 4 -1.45 -26.37 1.61
N VAL A 5 -2.69 -26.12 1.23
CA VAL A 5 -3.10 -26.09 -0.18
C VAL A 5 -3.02 -24.66 -0.71
N ILE A 6 -2.39 -24.48 -1.86
CA ILE A 6 -2.30 -23.21 -2.59
C ILE A 6 -3.32 -23.25 -3.73
N GLU A 7 -4.29 -22.35 -3.63
CA GLU A 7 -5.29 -22.13 -4.67
C GLU A 7 -4.80 -21.14 -5.73
N PRO A 8 -5.17 -21.36 -7.01
CA PRO A 8 -4.83 -20.40 -8.07
C PRO A 8 -5.55 -19.07 -7.85
N LEU A 9 -4.87 -17.96 -8.16
CA LEU A 9 -5.45 -16.61 -8.07
C LEU A 9 -6.65 -16.45 -9.02
N ARG A 10 -7.83 -16.13 -8.47
CA ARG A 10 -9.07 -15.90 -9.24
C ARG A 10 -9.87 -14.78 -8.59
N GLY A 11 -10.43 -13.88 -9.41
CA GLY A 11 -11.39 -12.87 -8.94
C GLY A 11 -10.90 -11.96 -7.82
N ILE A 12 -9.59 -11.73 -7.73
CA ILE A 12 -8.97 -10.98 -6.63
C ILE A 12 -9.29 -9.49 -6.74
N GLU A 13 -9.64 -8.86 -5.62
CA GLU A 13 -9.64 -7.40 -5.46
C GLU A 13 -8.27 -6.95 -4.96
N TYR A 14 -7.73 -5.88 -5.51
CA TYR A 14 -6.54 -5.24 -4.94
C TYR A 14 -6.94 -4.29 -3.83
N VAL A 15 -6.35 -4.46 -2.66
CA VAL A 15 -6.64 -3.62 -1.50
C VAL A 15 -5.35 -3.04 -0.92
N TYR A 16 -5.42 -1.83 -0.43
CA TYR A 16 -4.30 -1.19 0.25
C TYR A 16 -4.77 -0.15 1.27
N SER A 17 -3.88 0.21 2.18
CA SER A 17 -4.15 1.27 3.14
C SER A 17 -3.96 2.64 2.48
N ASN A 18 -4.93 3.55 2.66
CA ASN A 18 -4.84 4.92 2.16
C ASN A 18 -4.05 5.85 3.09
N ASN A 19 -2.82 5.50 3.43
CA ASN A 19 -1.99 6.30 4.33
C ASN A 19 -2.56 6.44 5.74
N THR A 20 -2.73 5.32 6.43
CA THR A 20 -2.64 5.44 7.87
C THR A 20 -1.31 6.11 8.18
N LYS A 21 -1.30 7.17 8.96
CA LYS A 21 -0.06 7.81 9.39
C LYS A 21 0.92 6.77 9.95
N LEU A 22 0.39 5.73 10.60
CA LEU A 22 1.16 4.60 11.08
C LEU A 22 2.00 3.96 9.96
N ILE A 23 1.37 3.49 8.88
CA ILE A 23 2.10 2.79 7.81
C ILE A 23 3.08 3.72 7.10
N LYS A 24 2.68 4.97 6.86
CA LYS A 24 3.58 5.96 6.26
C LYS A 24 4.82 6.19 7.13
N GLU A 25 4.67 6.38 8.43
CA GLU A 25 5.80 6.62 9.34
C GLU A 25 6.69 5.37 9.49
N VAL A 26 6.10 4.18 9.51
CA VAL A 26 6.86 2.92 9.53
C VAL A 26 7.69 2.78 8.25
N LEU A 27 7.06 2.89 7.09
CA LEU A 27 7.74 2.70 5.79
C LEU A 27 8.72 3.83 5.45
N SER A 28 8.60 5.02 6.07
CA SER A 28 9.53 6.14 5.90
C SER A 28 10.79 6.02 6.76
N ASN A 29 10.96 4.91 7.48
CA ASN A 29 12.07 4.69 8.40
C ASN A 29 12.21 5.75 9.51
N ARG A 30 11.12 6.44 9.87
CA ARG A 30 11.11 7.44 10.94
C ARG A 30 10.96 6.83 12.33
N ILE A 31 10.56 5.56 12.40
CA ILE A 31 10.48 4.80 13.65
C ILE A 31 11.73 3.95 13.76
N PRO A 32 12.60 4.21 14.74
CA PRO A 32 13.80 3.41 14.95
C PRO A 32 13.49 1.96 15.35
N LEU A 33 14.41 1.05 15.04
CA LEU A 33 14.36 -0.36 15.44
C LEU A 33 15.01 -0.57 16.81
N ASP A 34 14.54 0.13 17.86
CA ASP A 34 15.18 0.18 19.17
C ASP A 34 14.35 -0.44 20.31
N ARG A 35 13.24 -1.08 19.99
CA ARG A 35 12.26 -1.66 20.94
C ARG A 35 11.57 -0.65 21.86
N LYS A 36 11.86 0.64 21.75
CA LYS A 36 11.21 1.68 22.54
C LYS A 36 9.94 2.14 21.86
N TYR A 37 8.97 2.59 22.65
CA TYR A 37 7.78 3.21 22.10
C TYR A 37 8.06 4.62 21.61
N HIS A 38 7.74 4.88 20.35
CA HIS A 38 7.76 6.19 19.72
C HIS A 38 6.34 6.70 19.54
N GLU A 39 6.12 7.95 19.90
CA GLU A 39 4.81 8.57 19.81
C GLU A 39 4.55 9.12 18.41
N LEU A 40 3.41 8.72 17.82
CA LEU A 40 2.94 9.23 16.54
C LEU A 40 1.64 10.00 16.73
N THR A 41 1.62 11.26 16.35
CA THR A 41 0.39 12.05 16.31
C THR A 41 -0.42 11.70 15.06
N VAL A 42 -1.59 11.11 15.22
CA VAL A 42 -2.48 10.68 14.15
C VAL A 42 -3.71 11.58 14.06
N GLY A 43 -3.53 12.79 13.57
CA GLY A 43 -4.62 13.78 13.39
C GLY A 43 -5.22 14.32 14.69
N LYS A 44 -5.61 15.57 14.74
CA LYS A 44 -6.31 16.27 15.86
C LYS A 44 -5.77 15.97 17.27
N GLY A 45 -4.46 15.79 17.43
CA GLY A 45 -3.84 15.53 18.73
C GLY A 45 -3.97 14.11 19.26
N MET A 46 -4.55 13.18 18.51
CA MET A 46 -4.56 11.77 18.87
C MET A 46 -3.16 11.17 18.72
N VAL A 47 -2.69 10.48 19.75
CA VAL A 47 -1.37 9.88 19.81
C VAL A 47 -1.50 8.37 19.84
N ILE A 48 -0.69 7.68 19.04
CA ILE A 48 -0.44 6.24 19.16
C ILE A 48 1.02 6.03 19.54
N LYS A 49 1.29 4.94 20.26
CA LYS A 49 2.67 4.52 20.57
C LYS A 49 3.01 3.31 19.73
N VAL A 50 4.10 3.40 19.00
CA VAL A 50 4.59 2.32 18.13
C VAL A 50 6.01 1.98 18.51
N ALA A 51 6.32 0.71 18.63
CA ALA A 51 7.68 0.20 18.74
C ALA A 51 7.94 -0.80 17.62
N LEU A 52 9.11 -0.72 17.01
CA LEU A 52 9.61 -1.68 16.04
C LEU A 52 10.83 -2.39 16.60
N CYS A 53 10.91 -3.69 16.37
CA CYS A 53 12.05 -4.50 16.75
C CYS A 53 12.47 -5.37 15.57
N HIS A 54 13.78 -5.59 15.45
CA HIS A 54 14.33 -6.57 14.52
C HIS A 54 15.25 -7.51 15.28
N LEU A 55 15.13 -8.81 15.08
CA LEU A 55 15.79 -9.78 15.93
C LEU A 55 17.27 -10.03 15.58
N THR A 56 17.73 -9.70 14.36
CA THR A 56 19.03 -10.23 13.89
C THR A 56 19.86 -9.34 12.96
N VAL A 57 19.44 -8.15 12.58
CA VAL A 57 20.18 -7.29 11.61
C VAL A 57 20.17 -5.83 12.03
N ASN A 58 21.35 -5.23 12.15
CA ASN A 58 21.51 -3.86 12.64
C ASN A 58 21.12 -2.77 11.61
N ASP A 59 21.01 -3.12 10.31
CA ASP A 59 20.83 -2.14 9.22
C ASP A 59 19.57 -2.35 8.38
N PHE A 60 18.50 -2.91 8.99
CA PHE A 60 17.24 -3.02 8.26
C PHE A 60 16.63 -1.65 7.97
N ARG A 61 16.25 -1.44 6.73
CA ARG A 61 15.43 -0.29 6.28
C ARG A 61 14.30 -0.76 5.39
N PHE A 62 13.15 -0.13 5.54
CA PHE A 62 12.07 -0.31 4.60
C PHE A 62 12.44 0.31 3.25
N GLU A 63 12.12 -0.43 2.20
CA GLU A 63 12.26 -0.02 0.81
C GLU A 63 10.89 0.17 0.17
N LEU A 64 10.85 0.79 -0.97
CA LEU A 64 9.60 1.04 -1.69
C LEU A 64 8.86 -0.22 -2.10
N ILE A 65 9.61 -1.25 -2.45
CA ILE A 65 9.02 -2.55 -2.79
C ILE A 65 8.24 -3.14 -1.60
N ASP A 66 8.64 -2.85 -0.35
CA ASP A 66 7.94 -3.33 0.83
C ASP A 66 6.51 -2.81 0.91
N ALA A 67 6.28 -1.57 0.49
CA ALA A 67 4.92 -1.02 0.41
C ALA A 67 4.02 -1.84 -0.52
N LEU A 68 4.55 -2.25 -1.67
CA LEU A 68 3.81 -3.07 -2.64
C LEU A 68 3.67 -4.52 -2.16
N ILE A 69 4.68 -5.08 -1.49
CA ILE A 69 4.59 -6.40 -0.85
C ILE A 69 3.49 -6.39 0.22
N LEU A 70 3.44 -5.37 1.06
CA LEU A 70 2.41 -5.25 2.10
C LEU A 70 1.00 -5.09 1.49
N ASP A 71 0.85 -4.32 0.43
CA ASP A 71 -0.42 -4.22 -0.30
C ASP A 71 -0.84 -5.57 -0.89
N ALA A 72 0.11 -6.32 -1.46
CA ALA A 72 -0.15 -7.65 -2.00
C ALA A 72 -0.57 -8.64 -0.90
N ILE A 73 0.12 -8.63 0.24
CA ILE A 73 -0.20 -9.45 1.41
C ILE A 73 -1.59 -9.10 1.95
N ALA A 74 -1.92 -7.81 2.07
CA ALA A 74 -3.25 -7.37 2.49
C ALA A 74 -4.33 -7.85 1.50
N SER A 75 -4.04 -7.75 0.19
CA SER A 75 -4.96 -8.22 -0.85
C SER A 75 -5.17 -9.73 -0.79
N LEU A 76 -4.11 -10.51 -0.64
CA LEU A 76 -4.21 -11.96 -0.48
C LEU A 76 -5.06 -12.32 0.74
N TYR A 77 -4.78 -11.69 1.88
CA TYR A 77 -5.53 -11.92 3.12
C TYR A 77 -7.03 -11.59 2.98
N GLU A 78 -7.37 -10.41 2.45
CA GLU A 78 -8.78 -9.96 2.31
C GLU A 78 -9.57 -10.78 1.29
N ASN A 79 -8.90 -11.40 0.33
CA ASN A 79 -9.52 -12.30 -0.65
C ASN A 79 -9.51 -13.77 -0.21
N GLY A 80 -9.08 -14.09 1.02
CA GLY A 80 -9.14 -15.44 1.58
C GLY A 80 -8.00 -16.37 1.16
N TYR A 81 -6.95 -15.85 0.52
CA TYR A 81 -5.76 -16.63 0.17
C TYR A 81 -4.83 -16.75 1.38
N PHE A 82 -5.19 -17.61 2.33
CA PHE A 82 -4.40 -17.78 3.55
C PHE A 82 -3.12 -18.59 3.34
N ASN A 83 -3.04 -19.36 2.27
CA ASN A 83 -1.82 -20.04 1.80
C ASN A 83 -1.39 -19.44 0.48
N PHE A 84 -0.14 -19.01 0.37
CA PHE A 84 0.33 -18.31 -0.82
C PHE A 84 1.85 -18.46 -1.00
N THR A 85 2.34 -18.09 -2.18
CA THR A 85 3.76 -18.14 -2.54
C THR A 85 4.31 -16.76 -2.86
N THR A 86 5.63 -16.65 -2.96
CA THR A 86 6.33 -15.45 -3.47
C THR A 86 5.85 -15.08 -4.90
N ASP A 87 5.57 -16.07 -5.75
CA ASP A 87 5.02 -15.86 -7.09
C ASP A 87 3.63 -15.19 -7.03
N MET A 88 2.77 -15.60 -6.11
CA MET A 88 1.46 -14.97 -5.91
C MET A 88 1.59 -13.54 -5.41
N ILE A 89 2.51 -13.27 -4.47
CA ILE A 89 2.81 -11.89 -4.03
C ILE A 89 3.20 -11.04 -5.24
N ALA A 90 4.13 -11.50 -6.07
CA ALA A 90 4.58 -10.78 -7.25
C ALA A 90 3.43 -10.49 -8.23
N ARG A 91 2.59 -11.49 -8.55
CA ARG A 91 1.43 -11.32 -9.43
C ARG A 91 0.43 -10.30 -8.90
N VAL A 92 0.20 -10.30 -7.58
CA VAL A 92 -0.69 -9.33 -6.95
C VAL A 92 -0.07 -7.94 -6.93
N MET A 93 1.22 -7.79 -6.63
CA MET A 93 1.95 -6.51 -6.71
C MET A 93 1.82 -5.87 -8.09
N TYR A 94 2.07 -6.65 -9.15
CA TYR A 94 1.97 -6.19 -10.53
C TYR A 94 0.52 -6.13 -11.04
N GLN A 95 -0.45 -6.58 -10.24
CA GLN A 95 -1.87 -6.70 -10.61
C GLN A 95 -2.08 -7.44 -11.93
N ASN A 96 -1.26 -8.45 -12.20
CA ASN A 96 -1.31 -9.25 -13.40
C ASN A 96 -1.03 -10.72 -13.10
N ILE A 97 -2.08 -11.56 -13.16
CA ILE A 97 -1.96 -13.00 -12.91
C ILE A 97 -1.13 -13.74 -13.96
N HIS A 98 -0.98 -13.16 -15.15
CA HIS A 98 -0.19 -13.70 -16.24
C HIS A 98 1.20 -13.05 -16.38
N HIS A 99 1.56 -12.16 -15.44
CA HIS A 99 2.84 -11.47 -15.49
C HIS A 99 4.00 -12.47 -15.48
N ARG A 100 4.92 -12.32 -16.45
CA ARG A 100 6.16 -13.09 -16.47
C ARG A 100 7.12 -12.50 -15.44
N ILE A 101 7.24 -13.19 -14.32
CA ILE A 101 8.11 -12.77 -13.22
C ILE A 101 9.51 -13.31 -13.48
N THR A 102 10.51 -12.44 -13.41
CA THR A 102 11.91 -12.86 -13.53
C THR A 102 12.39 -13.49 -12.23
N SER A 103 13.35 -14.42 -12.31
CA SER A 103 13.95 -15.04 -11.13
C SER A 103 14.55 -13.99 -10.18
N LYS A 104 15.13 -12.91 -10.74
CA LYS A 104 15.66 -11.79 -9.95
C LYS A 104 14.57 -11.10 -9.12
N ASN A 105 13.40 -10.82 -9.72
CA ASN A 105 12.28 -10.19 -9.01
C ASN A 105 11.75 -11.11 -7.90
N LEU A 106 11.63 -12.41 -8.16
CA LEU A 106 11.21 -13.38 -7.14
C LEU A 106 12.21 -13.43 -5.99
N GLN A 107 13.50 -13.46 -6.30
CA GLN A 107 14.56 -13.45 -5.29
C GLN A 107 14.49 -12.18 -4.44
N THR A 108 14.36 -11.00 -5.06
CA THR A 108 14.22 -9.72 -4.33
C THR A 108 13.01 -9.75 -3.39
N ILE A 109 11.84 -10.22 -3.86
CA ILE A 109 10.65 -10.33 -3.02
C ILE A 109 10.88 -11.32 -1.87
N GLN A 110 11.52 -12.46 -2.14
CA GLN A 110 11.84 -13.45 -1.12
C GLN A 110 12.75 -12.86 -0.03
N GLU A 111 13.84 -12.19 -0.41
CA GLU A 111 14.77 -11.54 0.52
C GLU A 111 14.05 -10.49 1.40
N ARG A 112 13.16 -9.69 0.80
CA ARG A 112 12.36 -8.71 1.55
C ARG A 112 11.37 -9.40 2.49
N MET A 113 10.71 -10.49 2.06
CA MET A 113 9.83 -11.29 2.92
C MET A 113 10.58 -11.86 4.12
N ASP A 114 11.77 -12.42 3.91
CA ASP A 114 12.61 -12.99 4.98
C ASP A 114 12.99 -11.92 6.04
N LEU A 115 13.17 -10.67 5.61
CA LEU A 115 13.40 -9.53 6.50
C LEU A 115 12.12 -9.09 7.22
N LEU A 116 11.01 -8.95 6.50
CA LEU A 116 9.72 -8.52 7.05
C LEU A 116 9.15 -9.51 8.07
N LEU A 117 9.40 -10.81 7.88
CA LEU A 117 8.98 -11.86 8.81
C LEU A 117 9.69 -11.79 10.17
N LYS A 118 10.88 -11.21 10.21
CA LYS A 118 11.68 -11.02 11.44
C LYS A 118 11.30 -9.77 12.22
N LEU A 119 10.46 -8.88 11.65
CA LEU A 119 10.03 -7.66 12.30
C LEU A 119 8.93 -7.93 13.32
N GLU A 120 9.06 -7.27 14.46
CA GLU A 120 7.96 -7.16 15.42
C GLU A 120 7.43 -5.73 15.43
N ILE A 121 6.11 -5.60 15.60
CA ILE A 121 5.46 -4.32 15.78
C ILE A 121 4.60 -4.35 17.05
N ARG A 122 4.71 -3.31 17.85
CA ARG A 122 3.84 -3.05 18.99
C ARG A 122 3.08 -1.76 18.73
N ILE A 123 1.78 -1.80 18.90
CA ILE A 123 0.93 -0.62 18.74
C ILE A 123 0.14 -0.46 20.05
N ASN A 124 0.28 0.72 20.66
CA ASN A 124 -0.55 1.14 21.77
C ASN A 124 -1.42 2.32 21.32
N ILE A 125 -2.73 2.13 21.34
CA ILE A 125 -3.72 3.12 20.92
C ILE A 125 -4.54 3.66 22.08
N ASP A 126 -4.13 3.44 23.33
CA ASP A 126 -4.90 3.82 24.53
C ASP A 126 -5.25 5.31 24.52
N HIS A 127 -4.30 6.17 24.15
CA HIS A 127 -4.55 7.60 24.03
C HIS A 127 -5.61 7.93 22.97
N GLU A 128 -5.58 7.24 21.84
CA GLU A 128 -6.57 7.43 20.78
C GLU A 128 -7.96 6.94 21.22
N LEU A 129 -8.03 5.83 21.92
CA LEU A 129 -9.28 5.26 22.43
C LEU A 129 -9.89 6.13 23.53
N ASN A 130 -9.08 6.57 24.48
CA ASN A 130 -9.52 7.41 25.59
C ASN A 130 -9.97 8.80 25.15
N SER A 131 -9.48 9.29 24.01
CA SER A 131 -9.89 10.59 23.45
C SER A 131 -11.24 10.56 22.74
N LYS A 132 -11.82 9.37 22.49
CA LYS A 132 -13.11 9.21 21.82
C LYS A 132 -14.24 9.01 22.83
N ARG A 133 -15.33 9.78 22.65
CA ARG A 133 -16.56 9.63 23.47
C ARG A 133 -17.19 8.22 23.37
N ASN A 134 -16.92 7.48 22.30
CA ASN A 134 -17.37 6.10 22.08
C ASN A 134 -16.17 5.27 21.64
N PRO A 135 -15.45 4.61 22.56
CA PRO A 135 -14.39 3.68 22.19
C PRO A 135 -14.98 2.53 21.35
N PRO A 136 -14.23 1.99 20.39
CA PRO A 136 -14.69 0.84 19.64
C PRO A 136 -14.87 -0.34 20.58
N ARG A 137 -15.94 -1.12 20.38
CA ARG A 137 -16.21 -2.35 21.13
C ARG A 137 -15.26 -3.51 20.80
N ASP A 138 -14.24 -3.27 19.98
CA ASP A 138 -13.33 -4.31 19.51
C ASP A 138 -12.11 -4.41 20.43
N ASP A 139 -12.25 -5.23 21.47
CA ASP A 139 -11.20 -5.51 22.47
C ASP A 139 -9.93 -6.13 21.85
N ARG A 140 -9.97 -6.58 20.60
CA ARG A 140 -8.84 -7.18 19.90
C ARG A 140 -7.67 -6.21 19.67
N LEU A 141 -7.92 -4.91 19.66
CA LEU A 141 -6.89 -3.89 19.52
C LEU A 141 -6.35 -3.37 20.85
N LEU A 142 -7.14 -3.54 21.95
CA LEU A 142 -6.88 -2.91 23.24
C LEU A 142 -5.69 -3.53 24.01
N ASN A 143 -5.37 -4.80 23.82
CA ASN A 143 -4.44 -5.53 24.67
C ASN A 143 -3.30 -6.26 23.96
N LYS A 144 -2.91 -5.86 22.75
CA LYS A 144 -1.89 -6.60 21.98
C LYS A 144 -0.55 -5.89 21.98
N SER A 145 0.26 -6.22 22.96
CA SER A 145 1.59 -5.64 23.13
C SER A 145 2.72 -6.27 22.29
N TYR A 146 2.51 -7.46 21.73
CA TYR A 146 3.55 -8.18 20.98
C TYR A 146 2.96 -8.89 19.76
N ASN A 147 3.35 -8.45 18.57
CA ASN A 147 2.96 -9.12 17.33
C ASN A 147 4.09 -9.05 16.31
N HIS A 148 4.30 -10.14 15.61
CA HIS A 148 5.07 -10.09 14.36
C HIS A 148 4.44 -9.08 13.42
N PHE A 149 5.26 -8.30 12.74
CA PHE A 149 4.81 -7.33 11.73
C PHE A 149 3.99 -8.05 10.64
N LEU A 150 4.50 -9.21 10.19
CA LEU A 150 3.78 -10.18 9.38
C LEU A 150 3.57 -11.47 10.20
N PRO A 151 2.35 -11.74 10.71
CA PRO A 151 2.04 -12.96 11.45
C PRO A 151 1.82 -14.14 10.51
N ILE A 152 2.84 -14.44 9.73
CA ILE A 152 2.92 -15.43 8.66
C ILE A 152 4.03 -16.40 9.02
N LYS A 153 3.84 -17.66 8.71
CA LYS A 153 4.89 -18.69 8.81
C LYS A 153 5.19 -19.30 7.45
N GLU A 154 6.44 -19.71 7.27
CA GLU A 154 6.83 -20.55 6.14
C GLU A 154 6.24 -21.95 6.31
N VAL A 155 5.80 -22.53 5.21
CA VAL A 155 5.18 -23.86 5.16
C VAL A 155 5.59 -24.60 3.89
N ASN A 156 5.64 -25.91 3.95
CA ASN A 156 5.59 -26.73 2.74
C ASN A 156 4.14 -26.82 2.30
N ALA A 157 3.86 -26.42 1.09
CA ALA A 157 2.52 -26.34 0.56
C ALA A 157 2.41 -27.10 -0.75
N VAL A 158 1.20 -27.48 -1.10
CA VAL A 158 0.88 -28.24 -2.32
C VAL A 158 -0.03 -27.40 -3.19
N PHE A 159 0.29 -27.28 -4.48
CA PHE A 159 -0.60 -26.61 -5.43
C PHE A 159 -1.84 -27.46 -5.72
N ALA A 160 -3.02 -26.86 -5.55
CA ALA A 160 -4.30 -27.53 -5.82
C ALA A 160 -4.43 -28.06 -7.26
N VAL A 161 -3.78 -27.40 -8.23
CA VAL A 161 -3.92 -27.72 -9.66
C VAL A 161 -3.13 -28.97 -10.06
N ASN A 162 -1.94 -29.21 -9.49
CA ASN A 162 -1.01 -30.23 -9.99
C ASN A 162 -0.30 -31.03 -8.90
N SER A 163 -0.69 -30.84 -7.65
CA SER A 163 -0.12 -31.50 -6.48
C SER A 163 1.41 -31.36 -6.32
N LYS A 164 2.01 -30.34 -6.97
CA LYS A 164 3.43 -30.06 -6.79
C LYS A 164 3.67 -29.40 -5.45
N GLU A 165 4.71 -29.83 -4.77
CA GLU A 165 5.18 -29.20 -3.54
C GLU A 165 5.91 -27.89 -3.85
N ALA A 166 5.72 -26.92 -2.97
CA ALA A 166 6.42 -25.65 -3.03
C ALA A 166 6.60 -25.06 -1.62
N LYS A 167 7.67 -24.30 -1.45
CA LYS A 167 7.82 -23.43 -0.29
C LYS A 167 6.77 -22.31 -0.40
N GLY A 168 5.97 -22.16 0.61
CA GLY A 168 4.89 -21.17 0.69
C GLY A 168 4.84 -20.50 2.05
N TYR A 169 3.78 -19.73 2.22
CA TYR A 169 3.47 -18.97 3.42
C TYR A 169 2.05 -19.25 3.86
N HIS A 170 1.81 -19.20 5.16
CA HIS A 170 0.50 -19.33 5.77
C HIS A 170 0.25 -18.21 6.77
N PHE A 171 -0.90 -17.55 6.69
CA PHE A 171 -1.34 -16.59 7.69
C PHE A 171 -1.78 -17.30 8.98
N ASN A 172 -1.12 -16.99 10.07
CA ASN A 172 -1.59 -17.43 11.40
C ASN A 172 -2.76 -16.54 11.89
N ARG A 173 -2.77 -15.28 11.49
CA ARG A 173 -3.81 -14.28 11.83
C ARG A 173 -3.66 -13.05 10.92
N SER A 174 -4.59 -12.10 11.06
CA SER A 174 -4.49 -10.79 10.38
C SER A 174 -3.28 -9.98 10.88
N PRO A 175 -2.54 -9.29 10.00
CA PRO A 175 -1.50 -8.37 10.42
C PRO A 175 -2.05 -7.21 11.25
N LEU A 176 -1.38 -6.87 12.36
CA LEU A 176 -1.84 -5.83 13.29
C LEU A 176 -1.98 -4.45 12.63
N TRP A 177 -1.04 -4.09 11.77
CA TRP A 177 -1.09 -2.84 11.00
C TRP A 177 -2.29 -2.79 10.05
N TRP A 178 -2.72 -3.95 9.52
CA TRP A 178 -3.90 -4.06 8.66
C TRP A 178 -5.19 -3.94 9.46
N GLU A 179 -5.27 -4.59 10.61
CA GLU A 179 -6.38 -4.41 11.55
C GLU A 179 -6.54 -2.95 11.98
N TYR A 180 -5.43 -2.27 12.25
CA TYR A 180 -5.45 -0.84 12.55
C TYR A 180 -5.98 -0.01 11.36
N ALA A 181 -5.57 -0.32 10.13
CA ALA A 181 -6.09 0.33 8.93
C ALA A 181 -7.61 0.12 8.76
N LYS A 182 -8.11 -1.09 9.03
CA LYS A 182 -9.55 -1.40 9.04
C LYS A 182 -10.29 -0.60 10.11
N TYR A 183 -9.76 -0.58 11.30
CA TYR A 183 -10.30 0.20 12.42
C TYR A 183 -10.40 1.69 12.06
N LYS A 184 -9.39 2.25 11.43
CA LYS A 184 -9.36 3.66 10.99
C LYS A 184 -10.22 3.91 9.74
N LYS A 185 -10.82 2.89 9.14
CA LYS A 185 -11.55 2.96 7.86
C LYS A 185 -10.69 3.57 6.72
N GLN A 186 -9.43 3.23 6.71
CA GLN A 186 -8.43 3.75 5.78
C GLN A 186 -8.00 2.67 4.76
N ILE A 187 -8.98 1.98 4.20
CA ILE A 187 -8.77 0.95 3.20
C ILE A 187 -9.36 1.42 1.88
N ILE A 188 -8.59 1.28 0.83
CA ILE A 188 -9.03 1.46 -0.55
C ILE A 188 -9.07 0.09 -1.20
N LYS A 189 -10.16 -0.18 -1.90
CA LYS A 189 -10.35 -1.34 -2.76
C LYS A 189 -10.39 -0.89 -4.19
N CYS A 190 -9.71 -1.61 -5.06
CA CYS A 190 -9.77 -1.34 -6.48
C CYS A 190 -9.81 -2.63 -7.30
N ARG A 191 -10.30 -2.51 -8.53
CA ARG A 191 -10.31 -3.62 -9.48
C ARG A 191 -8.89 -4.07 -9.74
N PHE A 192 -8.68 -5.39 -9.71
CA PHE A 192 -7.41 -5.98 -10.11
C PHE A 192 -7.09 -5.63 -11.58
N GLY A 193 -5.86 -5.30 -11.85
CA GLY A 193 -5.41 -4.83 -13.16
C GLY A 193 -5.54 -3.31 -13.40
N LEU A 194 -5.98 -2.55 -12.39
CA LEU A 194 -6.06 -1.08 -12.52
C LEU A 194 -4.72 -0.45 -12.90
N TYR A 195 -3.62 -0.92 -12.28
CA TYR A 195 -2.27 -0.36 -12.49
C TYR A 195 -1.51 -1.00 -13.66
N GLN A 196 -2.16 -1.87 -14.44
CA GLN A 196 -1.57 -2.35 -15.68
C GLN A 196 -1.61 -1.25 -16.74
N ILE A 197 -0.49 -1.00 -17.38
CA ILE A 197 -0.40 -0.16 -18.57
C ILE A 197 -0.19 -1.12 -19.74
N GLU A 198 -1.05 -1.03 -20.74
CA GLU A 198 -0.97 -1.85 -21.93
C GLU A 198 0.41 -1.69 -22.59
N ASP A 199 0.97 -2.78 -23.06
CA ASP A 199 2.22 -2.89 -23.84
C ASP A 199 3.54 -2.48 -23.13
N LYS A 200 3.54 -2.24 -21.82
CA LYS A 200 4.78 -1.91 -21.12
C LYS A 200 4.95 -2.75 -19.85
N SER A 201 6.18 -3.21 -19.62
CA SER A 201 6.55 -3.77 -18.32
C SER A 201 6.39 -2.69 -17.25
N THR A 202 5.47 -2.91 -16.32
CA THR A 202 5.22 -1.95 -15.24
C THR A 202 6.35 -2.04 -14.22
N THR A 203 7.03 -0.93 -13.97
CA THR A 203 8.09 -0.84 -12.97
C THR A 203 7.53 -0.60 -11.57
N ILE A 204 8.30 -0.92 -10.52
CA ILE A 204 7.94 -0.60 -9.13
C ILE A 204 7.65 0.90 -8.95
N GLU A 205 8.48 1.76 -9.54
CA GLU A 205 8.27 3.21 -9.54
C GLU A 205 6.92 3.59 -10.16
N ALA A 206 6.58 3.02 -11.32
CA ALA A 206 5.30 3.28 -12.00
C ALA A 206 4.10 2.83 -11.14
N LEU A 207 4.18 1.66 -10.50
CA LEU A 207 3.14 1.17 -9.59
C LEU A 207 2.91 2.14 -8.42
N LEU A 208 3.99 2.66 -7.84
CA LEU A 208 3.91 3.60 -6.71
C LEU A 208 3.34 4.95 -7.11
N ILE A 209 3.71 5.48 -8.28
CA ILE A 209 3.13 6.70 -8.83
C ILE A 209 1.62 6.53 -9.04
N MET A 210 1.20 5.45 -9.69
CA MET A 210 -0.22 5.17 -9.95
C MET A 210 -0.99 4.96 -8.64
N ARG A 211 -0.41 4.24 -7.68
CA ARG A 211 -0.97 4.05 -6.33
C ARG A 211 -1.16 5.39 -5.62
N TYR A 212 -0.16 6.27 -5.66
CA TYR A 212 -0.23 7.61 -5.06
C TYR A 212 -1.35 8.44 -5.70
N ILE A 213 -1.41 8.49 -7.03
CA ILE A 213 -2.45 9.22 -7.76
C ILE A 213 -3.84 8.69 -7.42
N HIS A 214 -4.02 7.38 -7.44
CA HIS A 214 -5.28 6.75 -7.10
C HIS A 214 -5.71 7.08 -5.66
N ASN A 215 -4.78 6.99 -4.70
CA ASN A 215 -5.03 7.39 -3.31
C ASN A 215 -5.49 8.85 -3.21
N ARG A 216 -4.82 9.77 -3.91
CA ARG A 216 -5.21 11.19 -3.93
C ARG A 216 -6.60 11.39 -4.50
N ILE A 217 -6.95 10.68 -5.57
CA ILE A 217 -8.28 10.72 -6.20
C ILE A 217 -9.35 10.22 -5.22
N GLU A 218 -9.13 9.11 -4.54
CA GLU A 218 -10.07 8.59 -3.55
C GLU A 218 -10.28 9.56 -2.37
N LEU A 219 -9.23 10.24 -1.93
CA LEU A 219 -9.35 11.30 -0.93
C LEU A 219 -10.16 12.50 -1.44
N MET A 220 -10.01 12.88 -2.72
CA MET A 220 -10.77 13.97 -3.33
C MET A 220 -12.27 13.62 -3.48
N LYS A 221 -12.61 12.34 -3.72
CA LYS A 221 -14.00 11.86 -3.80
C LYS A 221 -14.73 11.89 -2.46
N ASN A 222 -14.01 11.87 -1.35
CA ASN A 222 -14.62 11.87 -0.02
C ASN A 222 -15.18 13.25 0.33
N LYS A 223 -16.51 13.33 0.52
CA LYS A 223 -17.21 14.58 0.87
C LYS A 223 -16.80 15.15 2.23
N ASN A 224 -16.42 14.31 3.17
CA ASN A 224 -16.00 14.72 4.50
C ASN A 224 -14.56 15.26 4.53
N ASN A 225 -13.86 15.18 3.40
CA ASN A 225 -12.54 15.76 3.27
C ASN A 225 -12.67 17.24 2.92
N HIS A 226 -12.57 18.10 3.92
CA HIS A 226 -12.65 19.56 3.77
C HIS A 226 -11.40 20.15 3.09
N ILE A 227 -10.40 19.35 2.79
CA ILE A 227 -9.24 19.77 2.03
C ILE A 227 -9.61 19.78 0.55
N TYR A 228 -10.13 20.91 0.08
CA TYR A 228 -10.43 21.17 -1.32
C TYR A 228 -9.18 21.36 -2.16
N ASN A 229 -8.34 20.35 -2.22
CA ASN A 229 -7.22 20.34 -3.15
C ASN A 229 -7.48 19.35 -4.28
N ASP A 230 -7.99 19.88 -5.39
CA ASP A 230 -8.23 19.16 -6.64
C ASP A 230 -6.95 18.92 -7.44
N LYS A 231 -5.78 19.30 -6.89
CA LYS A 231 -4.49 19.26 -7.57
C LYS A 231 -3.63 18.10 -7.09
N ILE A 232 -2.94 17.49 -8.03
CA ILE A 232 -1.84 16.57 -7.79
C ILE A 232 -0.59 17.24 -8.33
N SER A 233 0.28 17.72 -7.43
CA SER A 233 1.54 18.35 -7.81
C SER A 233 2.59 17.32 -8.19
N LEU A 234 3.30 17.55 -9.28
CA LEU A 234 4.42 16.70 -9.69
C LEU A 234 5.55 16.74 -8.67
N TYR A 235 5.80 17.90 -8.06
CA TYR A 235 6.77 18.02 -6.97
C TYR A 235 6.49 17.05 -5.82
N ARG A 236 5.23 16.89 -5.41
CA ARG A 236 4.89 15.94 -4.34
C ARG A 236 5.08 14.49 -4.75
N ILE A 237 4.79 14.15 -6.01
CA ILE A 237 5.04 12.81 -6.52
C ILE A 237 6.53 12.50 -6.46
N THR A 238 7.36 13.43 -6.94
CA THR A 238 8.81 13.25 -6.95
C THR A 238 9.40 13.27 -5.54
N SER A 239 8.92 14.15 -4.65
CA SER A 239 9.36 14.20 -3.25
C SER A 239 8.99 12.93 -2.47
N ASP A 240 7.79 12.40 -2.65
CA ASP A 240 7.41 11.14 -2.01
C ASP A 240 8.28 9.97 -2.51
N LEU A 241 8.72 9.99 -3.77
CA LEU A 241 9.65 9.01 -4.32
C LEU A 241 11.07 9.21 -3.80
N GLU A 242 11.50 10.47 -3.58
CA GLU A 242 12.80 10.79 -2.98
C GLU A 242 12.89 10.36 -1.52
N GLU A 243 11.86 10.63 -0.72
CA GLU A 243 11.79 10.22 0.69
C GLU A 243 11.96 8.69 0.85
N HIS A 244 11.62 7.93 -0.19
CA HIS A 244 11.71 6.48 -0.19
C HIS A 244 12.94 5.91 -0.93
N GLY A 245 13.86 6.75 -1.37
CA GLY A 245 15.12 6.30 -1.97
C GLY A 245 15.07 5.87 -3.43
N ILE A 246 13.98 6.09 -4.15
CA ILE A 246 13.92 5.89 -5.62
C ILE A 246 14.69 6.98 -6.36
N LEU A 247 14.68 8.19 -5.83
CA LEU A 247 15.47 9.30 -6.34
C LEU A 247 16.57 9.65 -5.33
N PRO A 248 17.74 10.10 -5.75
CA PRO A 248 18.81 10.45 -4.83
C PRO A 248 18.36 11.57 -3.89
N ALA A 249 18.62 11.40 -2.59
CA ALA A 249 18.36 12.40 -1.56
C ALA A 249 19.05 13.72 -1.93
N GLY A 250 18.30 14.82 -1.87
CA GLY A 250 18.87 16.16 -2.07
C GLY A 250 18.14 17.03 -3.07
N GLY A 251 16.89 16.69 -3.39
CA GLY A 251 16.09 17.42 -4.36
C GLY A 251 16.55 17.11 -5.80
N ILE A 252 15.66 17.39 -6.72
CA ILE A 252 15.94 17.23 -8.13
C ILE A 252 16.98 18.25 -8.55
N ASP A 253 18.23 18.00 -8.25
CA ASP A 253 19.32 18.71 -8.87
C ASP A 253 19.34 18.28 -10.34
N LYS A 254 18.69 19.09 -11.17
CA LYS A 254 18.61 18.90 -12.62
C LYS A 254 19.99 18.63 -13.24
N ALA A 255 21.06 19.13 -12.62
CA ALA A 255 22.43 18.96 -13.05
C ALA A 255 22.98 17.53 -12.83
N LYS A 256 22.44 16.78 -11.87
CA LYS A 256 22.89 15.40 -11.58
C LYS A 256 22.29 14.34 -12.51
N PHE A 257 21.20 14.65 -13.21
CA PHE A 257 20.57 13.75 -14.16
C PHE A 257 20.93 14.13 -15.59
N LYS A 258 21.88 13.42 -16.18
CA LYS A 258 22.21 13.56 -17.61
C LYS A 258 20.95 13.49 -18.51
N ASN A 259 19.85 12.88 -18.02
CA ASN A 259 18.60 12.65 -18.75
C ASN A 259 17.35 13.03 -17.93
N TRP A 260 17.42 14.08 -17.07
CA TRP A 260 16.27 14.52 -16.28
C TRP A 260 15.04 14.83 -17.16
N ASN A 261 15.23 15.53 -18.25
CA ASN A 261 14.13 15.87 -19.16
C ASN A 261 13.43 14.62 -19.72
N ASP A 262 14.15 13.56 -19.99
CA ASP A 262 13.59 12.31 -20.47
C ASP A 262 12.84 11.56 -19.35
N LYS A 263 13.39 11.56 -18.14
CA LYS A 263 12.73 10.97 -16.99
C LYS A 263 11.45 11.71 -16.63
N HIS A 264 11.50 13.03 -16.63
CA HIS A 264 10.36 13.91 -16.39
C HIS A 264 9.24 13.65 -17.42
N LYS A 265 9.57 13.62 -18.72
CA LYS A 265 8.62 13.27 -19.78
C LYS A 265 8.01 11.89 -19.60
N LYS A 266 8.81 10.89 -19.17
CA LYS A 266 8.31 9.53 -18.89
C LYS A 266 7.31 9.52 -17.73
N ILE A 267 7.58 10.29 -16.66
CA ILE A 267 6.67 10.42 -15.52
C ILE A 267 5.37 11.11 -15.94
N LEU A 268 5.44 12.23 -16.67
CA LEU A 268 4.25 12.90 -17.21
C LEU A 268 3.42 11.97 -18.08
N ASN A 269 4.05 11.27 -19.03
CA ASN A 269 3.37 10.29 -19.88
C ASN A 269 2.70 9.17 -19.09
N LEU A 270 3.34 8.67 -18.04
CA LEU A 270 2.78 7.67 -17.15
C LEU A 270 1.52 8.20 -16.47
N ILE A 271 1.59 9.41 -15.92
CA ILE A 271 0.48 10.05 -15.21
C ILE A 271 -0.70 10.27 -16.19
N GLU A 272 -0.45 10.82 -17.36
CA GLU A 272 -1.49 11.06 -18.38
C GLU A 272 -2.15 9.77 -18.85
N THR A 273 -1.34 8.73 -19.13
CA THR A 273 -1.86 7.41 -19.49
C THR A 273 -2.76 6.86 -18.41
N PHE A 274 -2.35 6.95 -17.14
CA PHE A 274 -3.14 6.45 -16.02
C PHE A 274 -4.42 7.27 -15.80
N LEU A 275 -4.34 8.60 -15.85
CA LEU A 275 -5.51 9.48 -15.74
C LEU A 275 -6.48 9.27 -16.90
N GLY A 276 -5.96 9.06 -18.12
CA GLY A 276 -6.76 8.69 -19.29
C GLY A 276 -7.50 7.37 -19.09
N LYS A 277 -6.84 6.36 -18.54
CA LYS A 277 -7.46 5.08 -18.16
C LYS A 277 -8.58 5.27 -17.14
N LEU A 278 -8.37 6.08 -16.10
CA LEU A 278 -9.39 6.38 -15.09
C LEU A 278 -10.57 7.18 -15.65
N LYS A 279 -10.35 8.07 -16.62
CA LYS A 279 -11.41 8.82 -17.30
C LYS A 279 -12.29 7.91 -18.14
N ASN A 280 -11.70 6.93 -18.82
CA ASN A 280 -12.37 6.06 -19.80
C ASN A 280 -12.86 4.73 -19.20
N THR A 281 -12.62 4.48 -17.90
CA THR A 281 -13.09 3.23 -17.27
C THR A 281 -14.61 3.17 -17.21
N SER A 282 -15.16 1.97 -17.43
CA SER A 282 -16.57 1.66 -17.21
C SER A 282 -16.96 1.59 -15.73
N ASP A 283 -15.96 1.41 -14.85
CA ASP A 283 -16.16 1.36 -13.42
C ASP A 283 -16.47 2.75 -12.87
N LYS A 284 -17.74 2.97 -12.50
CA LYS A 284 -18.26 4.25 -11.99
C LYS A 284 -17.56 4.68 -10.69
N ASP A 285 -17.13 3.73 -9.86
CA ASP A 285 -16.50 4.04 -8.59
C ASP A 285 -15.05 4.51 -8.78
N MET A 286 -14.39 4.08 -9.84
CA MET A 286 -13.01 4.45 -10.17
C MET A 286 -12.93 5.66 -11.11
N ARG A 287 -14.00 5.95 -11.84
CA ARG A 287 -14.02 6.95 -12.90
C ARG A 287 -13.79 8.36 -12.36
N ILE A 288 -12.96 9.13 -13.07
CA ILE A 288 -12.86 10.60 -12.96
C ILE A 288 -13.65 11.26 -14.08
N LYS A 289 -14.10 12.49 -13.89
CA LYS A 289 -14.81 13.26 -14.94
C LYS A 289 -13.84 13.83 -15.96
N GLY A 290 -12.67 14.28 -15.49
CA GLY A 290 -11.64 14.87 -16.33
C GLY A 290 -10.38 15.23 -15.56
N TYR A 291 -9.38 15.66 -16.30
CA TYR A 291 -8.15 16.19 -15.74
C TYR A 291 -7.56 17.24 -16.69
N GLN A 292 -6.78 18.16 -16.12
CA GLN A 292 -6.10 19.22 -16.85
C GLN A 292 -4.70 19.43 -16.30
N TYR A 293 -3.70 19.44 -17.16
CA TYR A 293 -2.34 19.83 -16.80
C TYR A 293 -2.29 21.31 -16.43
N TYR A 294 -1.50 21.67 -15.45
CA TYR A 294 -1.17 23.06 -15.12
C TYR A 294 0.33 23.21 -14.88
N ASN A 295 0.84 24.39 -15.23
CA ASN A 295 2.17 24.84 -14.87
C ASN A 295 2.08 26.32 -14.47
N ILE A 296 2.23 26.63 -13.19
CA ILE A 296 2.11 27.98 -12.66
C ILE A 296 3.43 28.31 -11.94
N HIS A 297 4.22 29.17 -12.51
CA HIS A 297 5.53 29.59 -11.99
C HIS A 297 6.45 28.40 -11.64
N GLY A 298 6.52 27.41 -12.51
CA GLY A 298 7.33 26.20 -12.30
C GLY A 298 6.71 25.17 -11.37
N ASN A 299 5.56 25.44 -10.76
CA ASN A 299 4.79 24.46 -10.02
C ASN A 299 3.81 23.79 -10.97
N GLU A 300 4.12 22.56 -11.35
CA GLU A 300 3.37 21.78 -12.34
C GLU A 300 2.66 20.57 -11.74
N GLY A 301 1.65 20.10 -12.44
CA GLY A 301 0.87 18.95 -12.03
C GLY A 301 -0.46 18.83 -12.78
N TYR A 302 -1.41 18.15 -12.16
CA TYR A 302 -2.73 17.91 -12.75
C TYR A 302 -3.83 18.34 -11.80
N ARG A 303 -4.79 19.09 -12.33
CA ARG A 303 -6.08 19.32 -11.68
C ARG A 303 -7.03 18.20 -12.08
N ILE A 304 -7.70 17.59 -11.11
CA ILE A 304 -8.56 16.41 -11.32
C ILE A 304 -10.00 16.77 -10.96
N ASP A 305 -10.91 16.56 -11.91
CA ASP A 305 -12.36 16.63 -11.66
C ASP A 305 -12.89 15.26 -11.31
N VAL A 306 -13.35 15.10 -10.06
CA VAL A 306 -13.85 13.84 -9.52
C VAL A 306 -15.34 13.91 -9.18
N PRO A 307 -16.12 12.84 -9.41
CA PRO A 307 -17.47 12.76 -8.89
C PRO A 307 -17.42 12.64 -7.37
N LYS A 308 -18.19 13.48 -6.66
CA LYS A 308 -18.29 13.37 -5.20
C LYS A 308 -19.14 12.15 -4.84
N LYS A 309 -18.58 11.22 -4.04
CA LYS A 309 -19.33 10.05 -3.55
C LYS A 309 -20.49 10.53 -2.65
N SER A 310 -21.72 10.08 -2.92
CA SER A 310 -22.83 10.32 -2.02
C SER A 310 -22.64 9.49 -0.74
N ASN A 311 -23.00 10.05 0.42
CA ASN A 311 -22.85 9.37 1.74
C ASN A 311 -23.65 8.06 1.89
N LYS A 312 -24.36 7.60 0.85
CA LYS A 312 -25.22 6.40 0.91
C LYS A 312 -24.49 5.07 1.16
N TYR A 313 -23.17 5.01 0.99
CA TYR A 313 -22.42 3.74 1.11
C TYR A 313 -21.89 3.39 2.51
N TYR A 314 -22.01 4.29 3.50
CA TYR A 314 -21.46 4.02 4.83
C TYR A 314 -22.46 3.46 5.84
N PHE A 315 -23.75 3.29 5.47
CA PHE A 315 -24.79 2.77 6.36
C PHE A 315 -25.67 1.72 5.66
N LYS A 316 -25.08 0.64 5.12
CA LYS A 316 -25.81 -0.62 5.16
C LYS A 316 -25.61 -1.19 6.58
N LYS A 317 -26.50 -0.81 7.50
CA LYS A 317 -26.84 -1.66 8.65
C LYS A 317 -27.05 -3.06 8.09
N LYS A 318 -26.29 -4.03 8.57
CA LYS A 318 -26.75 -5.41 8.57
C LYS A 318 -28.03 -5.39 9.41
N GLU A 319 -29.15 -5.40 8.75
CA GLU A 319 -30.38 -5.88 9.34
C GLU A 319 -30.25 -7.39 9.36
N ASN A 320 -30.18 -7.89 10.62
CA ASN A 320 -30.32 -9.26 11.12
C ASN A 320 -29.40 -10.34 10.56
#